data_6cf31430f52fe7c687a198f2231f9724
#
_entry.id   6cf31430f52fe7c687a198f2231f9724
#
_cell.length_a   1.000
_cell.length_b   1.000
_cell.length_c   1.000
_cell.angle_alpha   90.00
_cell.angle_beta   90.00
_cell.angle_gamma   90.00
#
_symmetry.space_group_name_H-M   'P 1'
#
loop_
_entity.id
_entity.type
_entity.pdbx_description
1 polymer ?
#
loop_
_entity_poly.entity_id
_entity_poly.type
_entity_poly.pdbx_seq_one_letter_code
_entity_poly.pdbx_strand_id
1 'polypeptide(L)'
;FNQYYISQAIELNEHPGDPLHEMHWFMNSDKVLSFMRTLTGDDTISKADSYASKYKPGHFLTAHDDRHDKHDRVAAYVVSMTKKWEKNWGGHLAFFDEAGNISEAFIPSFNTLNIFLVPQMHSVQLVSPFAGEDRTSFLGWLQR
;
A
#
# COMPACT_ATOMS: atom_id res chain seq x y z
N PHE A 1 -0.48 5.53 12.88
CA PHE A 1 -1.53 5.61 11.85
C PHE A 1 -2.64 4.59 12.12
N ASN A 2 -3.79 4.77 11.47
CA ASN A 2 -4.91 3.85 11.59
C ASN A 2 -4.87 2.85 10.43
N GLN A 3 -5.19 1.59 10.71
CA GLN A 3 -5.21 0.51 9.72
C GLN A 3 -6.49 -0.32 9.87
N TYR A 4 -7.07 -0.73 8.73
CA TYR A 4 -8.21 -1.62 8.65
C TYR A 4 -7.85 -2.82 7.78
N TYR A 5 -7.95 -4.02 8.36
CA TYR A 5 -7.55 -5.28 7.72
C TYR A 5 -8.73 -5.86 6.92
N ILE A 6 -8.82 -5.50 5.65
CA ILE A 6 -9.93 -5.84 4.75
C ILE A 6 -10.02 -7.35 4.54
N SER A 7 -8.90 -8.03 4.25
CA SER A 7 -8.87 -9.49 4.05
C SER A 7 -9.40 -10.22 5.29
N GLN A 8 -8.98 -9.81 6.47
CA GLN A 8 -9.46 -10.40 7.73
C GLN A 8 -10.95 -10.11 7.96
N ALA A 9 -11.40 -8.90 7.69
CA ALA A 9 -12.82 -8.55 7.85
C ALA A 9 -13.71 -9.38 6.92
N ILE A 10 -13.26 -9.67 5.70
CA ILE A 10 -13.95 -10.56 4.76
C ILE A 10 -14.02 -11.99 5.31
N GLU A 11 -12.90 -12.54 5.79
CA GLU A 11 -12.85 -13.88 6.40
C GLU A 11 -13.78 -14.02 7.60
N LEU A 12 -13.90 -12.98 8.41
CA LEU A 12 -14.77 -12.92 9.59
C LEU A 12 -16.21 -12.47 9.29
N ASN A 13 -16.54 -12.22 8.01
CA ASN A 13 -17.83 -11.68 7.56
C ASN A 13 -18.23 -10.39 8.28
N GLU A 14 -17.24 -9.54 8.58
CA GLU A 14 -17.45 -8.21 9.15
C GLU A 14 -17.82 -7.20 8.04
N HIS A 15 -18.72 -6.28 8.36
CA HIS A 15 -19.13 -5.19 7.46
C HIS A 15 -19.49 -5.64 6.03
N PRO A 16 -20.41 -6.63 5.86
CA PRO A 16 -20.78 -7.12 4.53
C PRO A 16 -21.32 -5.96 3.67
N GLY A 17 -20.81 -5.87 2.43
CA GLY A 17 -21.18 -4.79 1.51
C GLY A 17 -20.31 -3.53 1.60
N ASP A 18 -19.24 -3.53 2.39
CA ASP A 18 -18.25 -2.45 2.39
C ASP A 18 -17.62 -2.32 0.99
N PRO A 19 -17.60 -1.11 0.38
CA PRO A 19 -16.96 -0.89 -0.92
C PRO A 19 -15.49 -1.29 -0.99
N LEU A 20 -14.76 -1.33 0.13
CA LEU A 20 -13.38 -1.81 0.20
C LEU A 20 -13.28 -3.32 -0.07
N HIS A 21 -14.35 -4.09 0.20
CA HIS A 21 -14.41 -5.51 -0.16
C HIS A 21 -14.44 -5.70 -1.68
N GLU A 22 -15.14 -4.83 -2.41
CA GLU A 22 -15.15 -4.85 -3.88
C GLU A 22 -13.74 -4.59 -4.46
N MET A 23 -12.98 -3.68 -3.84
CA MET A 23 -11.58 -3.44 -4.23
C MET A 23 -10.72 -4.69 -3.96
N HIS A 24 -10.93 -5.38 -2.85
CA HIS A 24 -10.24 -6.65 -2.56
C HIS A 24 -10.55 -7.72 -3.63
N TRP A 25 -11.84 -7.90 -3.98
CA TRP A 25 -12.24 -8.85 -5.02
C TRP A 25 -11.65 -8.48 -6.38
N PHE A 26 -11.62 -7.19 -6.71
CA PHE A 26 -10.98 -6.71 -7.93
C PHE A 26 -9.50 -7.07 -7.98
N MET A 27 -8.74 -6.82 -6.90
CA MET A 27 -7.31 -7.15 -6.83
C MET A 27 -7.05 -8.65 -6.96
N ASN A 28 -7.99 -9.50 -6.53
CA ASN A 28 -7.91 -10.96 -6.64
C ASN A 28 -8.57 -11.52 -7.91
N SER A 29 -9.03 -10.68 -8.84
CA SER A 29 -9.54 -11.14 -10.12
C SER A 29 -8.44 -11.73 -10.99
N ASP A 30 -8.78 -12.72 -11.82
CA ASP A 30 -7.84 -13.35 -12.76
C ASP A 30 -7.13 -12.33 -13.65
N LYS A 31 -7.86 -11.30 -14.07
CA LYS A 31 -7.33 -10.23 -14.91
C LYS A 31 -6.23 -9.43 -14.19
N VAL A 32 -6.46 -9.04 -12.95
CA VAL A 32 -5.48 -8.26 -12.18
C VAL A 32 -4.30 -9.12 -11.78
N LEU A 33 -4.52 -10.34 -11.28
CA LEU A 33 -3.43 -11.25 -10.92
C LEU A 33 -2.56 -11.60 -12.14
N SER A 34 -3.16 -11.83 -13.33
CA SER A 34 -2.40 -12.04 -14.57
C SER A 34 -1.56 -10.81 -14.95
N PHE A 35 -2.14 -9.62 -14.84
CA PHE A 35 -1.39 -8.38 -15.06
C PHE A 35 -0.21 -8.24 -14.08
N MET A 36 -0.43 -8.54 -12.79
CA MET A 36 0.61 -8.47 -11.76
C MET A 36 1.74 -9.48 -12.00
N ARG A 37 1.42 -10.70 -12.43
CA ARG A 37 2.43 -11.71 -12.83
C ARG A 37 3.30 -11.19 -13.98
N THR A 38 2.67 -10.65 -15.01
CA THR A 38 3.40 -10.06 -16.14
C THR A 38 4.28 -8.90 -15.72
N LEU A 39 3.78 -8.01 -14.87
CA LEU A 39 4.50 -6.82 -14.42
C LEU A 39 5.70 -7.16 -13.53
N THR A 40 5.54 -8.12 -12.61
CA THR A 40 6.59 -8.53 -11.65
C THR A 40 7.54 -9.58 -12.22
N GLY A 41 7.15 -10.28 -13.27
CA GLY A 41 7.87 -11.44 -13.81
C GLY A 41 7.75 -12.69 -12.92
N ASP A 42 6.80 -12.74 -12.01
CA ASP A 42 6.58 -13.87 -11.10
C ASP A 42 5.22 -14.53 -11.35
N ASP A 43 5.24 -15.65 -12.07
CA ASP A 43 4.04 -16.40 -12.44
C ASP A 43 3.39 -17.15 -11.25
N THR A 44 4.05 -17.20 -10.11
CA THR A 44 3.58 -17.92 -8.92
C THR A 44 2.65 -17.09 -8.03
N ILE A 45 2.47 -15.79 -8.31
CA ILE A 45 1.51 -14.96 -7.58
C ILE A 45 0.12 -15.56 -7.69
N SER A 46 -0.48 -15.90 -6.55
CA SER A 46 -1.79 -16.55 -6.47
C SER A 46 -2.88 -15.68 -5.85
N LYS A 47 -2.51 -14.70 -5.04
CA LYS A 47 -3.46 -13.85 -4.30
C LYS A 47 -2.88 -12.49 -3.93
N ALA A 48 -3.79 -11.58 -3.58
CA ALA A 48 -3.49 -10.30 -2.96
C ALA A 48 -4.21 -10.21 -1.61
N ASP A 49 -3.51 -9.87 -0.53
CA ASP A 49 -4.16 -9.39 0.68
C ASP A 49 -4.47 -7.89 0.57
N SER A 50 -5.29 -7.35 1.47
CA SER A 50 -5.74 -5.96 1.36
C SER A 50 -5.95 -5.31 2.71
N TYR A 51 -5.55 -4.04 2.76
CA TYR A 51 -5.67 -3.15 3.92
C TYR A 51 -6.11 -1.77 3.46
N ALA A 52 -6.79 -1.04 4.35
CA ALA A 52 -6.92 0.40 4.24
C ALA A 52 -6.07 1.07 5.32
N SER A 53 -5.41 2.15 4.98
CA SER A 53 -4.62 2.94 5.92
C SER A 53 -5.00 4.41 5.88
N LYS A 54 -4.93 5.04 7.06
CA LYS A 54 -5.16 6.47 7.23
C LYS A 54 -4.06 7.10 8.10
N TYR A 55 -3.35 8.05 7.54
CA TYR A 55 -2.35 8.86 8.21
C TYR A 55 -2.88 10.28 8.38
N LYS A 56 -3.05 10.69 9.63
CA LYS A 56 -3.41 12.07 10.01
C LYS A 56 -2.16 12.95 10.11
N PRO A 57 -2.30 14.28 10.20
CA PRO A 57 -1.19 15.15 10.55
C PRO A 57 -0.41 14.64 11.76
N GLY A 58 0.92 14.58 11.65
CA GLY A 58 1.81 14.01 12.65
C GLY A 58 2.04 12.49 12.57
N HIS A 59 1.30 11.76 11.73
CA HIS A 59 1.52 10.32 11.55
C HIS A 59 2.63 10.05 10.53
N PHE A 60 3.30 8.92 10.70
CA PHE A 60 4.34 8.39 9.80
C PHE A 60 4.44 6.87 9.95
N LEU A 61 5.21 6.23 9.09
CA LEU A 61 5.65 4.85 9.22
C LEU A 61 7.15 4.78 9.01
N THR A 62 7.86 4.21 9.97
CA THR A 62 9.32 4.06 9.92
C THR A 62 9.77 3.18 8.75
N ALA A 63 11.03 3.28 8.38
CA ALA A 63 11.63 2.46 7.32
C ALA A 63 11.54 0.96 7.66
N HIS A 64 11.10 0.16 6.69
CA HIS A 64 10.96 -1.30 6.76
C HIS A 64 11.02 -1.87 5.34
N ASP A 65 11.09 -3.20 5.21
CA ASP A 65 11.28 -3.86 3.91
C ASP A 65 10.19 -4.86 3.52
N ASP A 66 9.13 -4.95 4.32
CA ASP A 66 7.96 -5.82 4.12
C ASP A 66 8.21 -7.33 4.15
N ARG A 67 9.45 -7.79 4.41
CA ARG A 67 9.69 -9.23 4.62
C ARG A 67 8.83 -9.77 5.75
N HIS A 68 8.34 -10.98 5.57
CA HIS A 68 7.50 -11.64 6.57
C HIS A 68 7.74 -13.14 6.60
N ASP A 69 7.99 -13.70 7.79
CA ASP A 69 8.37 -15.13 7.96
C ASP A 69 7.25 -16.12 7.59
N LYS A 70 5.99 -15.68 7.65
CA LYS A 70 4.81 -16.55 7.41
C LYS A 70 4.10 -16.30 6.09
N HIS A 71 4.44 -15.22 5.39
CA HIS A 71 3.80 -14.82 4.14
C HIS A 71 4.85 -14.64 3.06
N ASP A 72 4.71 -15.39 1.98
CA ASP A 72 5.62 -15.33 0.84
C ASP A 72 5.24 -14.14 -0.06
N ARG A 73 5.63 -12.94 0.37
CA ARG A 73 5.35 -11.67 -0.30
C ARG A 73 6.29 -11.45 -1.47
N VAL A 74 5.73 -11.28 -2.66
CA VAL A 74 6.47 -11.01 -3.90
C VAL A 74 6.61 -9.52 -4.15
N ALA A 75 5.51 -8.79 -4.00
CA ALA A 75 5.46 -7.35 -4.22
C ALA A 75 4.43 -6.70 -3.29
N ALA A 76 4.66 -5.43 -2.99
CA ALA A 76 3.68 -4.57 -2.34
C ALA A 76 2.99 -3.69 -3.39
N TYR A 77 1.73 -3.34 -3.12
CA TYR A 77 0.98 -2.38 -3.91
C TYR A 77 0.31 -1.34 -3.02
N VAL A 78 0.28 -0.10 -3.47
CA VAL A 78 -0.33 1.03 -2.75
C VAL A 78 -1.15 1.87 -3.72
N VAL A 79 -2.47 1.85 -3.56
CA VAL A 79 -3.40 2.73 -4.29
C VAL A 79 -3.69 3.95 -3.43
N SER A 80 -3.30 5.14 -3.88
CA SER A 80 -3.62 6.37 -3.17
C SER A 80 -5.07 6.77 -3.39
N MET A 81 -5.80 6.94 -2.29
CA MET A 81 -7.20 7.37 -2.25
C MET A 81 -7.36 8.82 -1.79
N THR A 82 -6.27 9.51 -1.53
CA THR A 82 -6.26 10.91 -1.08
C THR A 82 -6.63 11.84 -2.24
N LYS A 83 -7.77 12.52 -2.15
CA LYS A 83 -8.33 13.31 -3.27
C LYS A 83 -7.50 14.56 -3.60
N LYS A 84 -6.97 15.24 -2.57
CA LYS A 84 -6.14 16.43 -2.72
C LYS A 84 -4.91 16.28 -1.84
N TRP A 85 -3.75 16.63 -2.37
CA TRP A 85 -2.51 16.64 -1.61
C TRP A 85 -1.59 17.74 -2.09
N GLU A 86 -1.05 18.49 -1.15
CA GLU A 86 -0.06 19.51 -1.47
C GLU A 86 1.35 19.02 -1.22
N LYS A 87 2.27 19.40 -2.10
CA LYS A 87 3.68 18.94 -2.05
C LYS A 87 4.40 19.20 -0.73
N ASN A 88 3.94 20.21 0.04
CA ASN A 88 4.55 20.58 1.32
C ASN A 88 3.93 19.82 2.52
N TRP A 89 2.91 18.98 2.30
CA TRP A 89 2.26 18.24 3.37
C TRP A 89 2.99 16.97 3.80
N GLY A 90 4.14 16.65 3.17
CA GLY A 90 4.89 15.44 3.50
C GLY A 90 4.14 14.17 3.11
N GLY A 91 4.18 13.14 3.96
CA GLY A 91 3.44 11.88 3.75
C GLY A 91 3.85 11.10 2.50
N HIS A 92 5.03 11.38 1.93
CA HIS A 92 5.54 10.68 0.76
C HIS A 92 5.78 9.20 1.05
N LEU A 93 5.51 8.36 0.06
CA LEU A 93 6.09 7.01 0.01
C LEU A 93 7.53 7.16 -0.46
N ALA A 94 8.48 6.93 0.44
CA ALA A 94 9.91 7.10 0.18
C ALA A 94 10.63 5.76 0.14
N PHE A 95 11.54 5.60 -0.82
CA PHE A 95 12.41 4.45 -1.00
C PHE A 95 13.85 4.81 -0.68
N PHE A 96 14.61 3.87 -0.13
CA PHE A 96 15.97 4.09 0.33
C PHE A 96 16.98 3.25 -0.45
N ASP A 97 18.15 3.86 -0.68
CA ASP A 97 19.32 3.16 -1.18
C ASP A 97 20.07 2.43 -0.04
N GLU A 98 21.12 1.69 -0.38
CA GLU A 98 21.94 0.94 0.60
C GLU A 98 22.66 1.85 1.61
N ALA A 99 22.92 3.10 1.26
CA ALA A 99 23.54 4.09 2.14
C ALA A 99 22.53 4.75 3.10
N GLY A 100 21.22 4.46 2.93
CA GLY A 100 20.14 5.04 3.74
C GLY A 100 19.65 6.39 3.26
N ASN A 101 20.05 6.84 2.07
CA ASN A 101 19.49 8.04 1.46
C ASN A 101 18.15 7.72 0.78
N ILE A 102 17.27 8.71 0.74
CA ILE A 102 16.06 8.61 -0.09
C ILE A 102 16.47 8.67 -1.56
N SER A 103 16.26 7.55 -2.28
CA SER A 103 16.52 7.46 -3.71
C SER A 103 15.35 8.01 -4.53
N GLU A 104 14.10 7.71 -4.09
CA GLU A 104 12.87 8.18 -4.71
C GLU A 104 11.81 8.45 -3.65
N ALA A 105 10.91 9.39 -3.93
CA ALA A 105 9.77 9.67 -3.07
C ALA A 105 8.56 10.15 -3.88
N PHE A 106 7.38 9.61 -3.59
CA PHE A 106 6.16 9.88 -4.32
C PHE A 106 5.11 10.48 -3.38
N ILE A 107 4.51 11.61 -3.78
CA ILE A 107 3.34 12.15 -3.08
C ILE A 107 2.14 11.21 -3.25
N PRO A 108 1.19 11.19 -2.32
CA PRO A 108 -0.02 10.36 -2.45
C PRO A 108 -1.02 10.98 -3.45
N SER A 109 -0.72 10.88 -4.74
CA SER A 109 -1.60 11.38 -5.80
C SER A 109 -2.84 10.51 -5.95
N PHE A 110 -4.03 11.14 -6.03
CA PHE A 110 -5.29 10.42 -6.16
C PHE A 110 -5.31 9.46 -7.36
N ASN A 111 -5.87 8.27 -7.16
CA ASN A 111 -6.02 7.23 -8.17
C ASN A 111 -4.69 6.80 -8.82
N THR A 112 -3.62 6.80 -8.03
CA THR A 112 -2.29 6.34 -8.45
C THR A 112 -1.95 5.03 -7.76
N LEU A 113 -1.47 4.06 -8.52
CA LEU A 113 -0.98 2.76 -8.05
C LEU A 113 0.55 2.77 -8.06
N ASN A 114 1.16 2.56 -6.90
CA ASN A 114 2.58 2.26 -6.77
C ASN A 114 2.74 0.76 -6.51
N ILE A 115 3.67 0.12 -7.22
CA ILE A 115 4.02 -1.30 -7.03
C ILE A 115 5.54 -1.39 -6.91
N PHE A 116 6.01 -2.18 -5.96
CA PHE A 116 7.44 -2.46 -5.78
C PHE A 116 7.66 -3.88 -5.27
N LEU A 117 8.78 -4.47 -5.66
CA LEU A 117 9.15 -5.81 -5.24
C LEU A 117 9.52 -5.85 -3.76
N VAL A 118 9.27 -6.97 -3.10
CA VAL A 118 9.69 -7.23 -1.71
C VAL A 118 10.90 -8.17 -1.76
N PRO A 119 11.99 -7.89 -1.04
CA PRO A 119 12.16 -6.77 -0.09
C PRO A 119 12.60 -5.46 -0.76
N GLN A 120 12.05 -4.33 -0.30
CA GLN A 120 12.50 -3.00 -0.67
C GLN A 120 12.36 -2.07 0.55
N MET A 121 13.46 -1.48 0.99
CA MET A 121 13.44 -0.54 2.12
C MET A 121 12.65 0.72 1.75
N HIS A 122 11.59 1.00 2.49
CA HIS A 122 10.68 2.13 2.24
C HIS A 122 10.03 2.63 3.54
N SER A 123 9.40 3.81 3.46
CA SER A 123 8.69 4.42 4.59
C SER A 123 7.51 5.27 4.11
N VAL A 124 6.61 5.64 5.02
CA VAL A 124 5.73 6.79 4.83
C VAL A 124 6.28 7.95 5.64
N GLN A 125 6.71 8.99 4.97
CA GLN A 125 7.29 10.18 5.59
C GLN A 125 6.25 10.90 6.46
N LEU A 126 6.71 11.69 7.41
CA LEU A 126 5.84 12.45 8.30
C LEU A 126 4.81 13.26 7.51
N VAL A 127 3.53 13.07 7.83
CA VAL A 127 2.46 13.99 7.40
C VAL A 127 2.59 15.25 8.23
N SER A 128 2.81 16.38 7.56
CA SER A 128 3.04 17.67 8.22
C SER A 128 1.89 18.04 9.17
N PRO A 129 2.20 18.65 10.34
CA PRO A 129 1.15 19.06 11.28
C PRO A 129 0.12 20.03 10.68
N PHE A 130 0.48 20.73 9.60
CA PHE A 130 -0.38 21.69 8.89
C PHE A 130 -1.02 21.08 7.61
N ALA A 131 -0.92 19.77 7.38
CA ALA A 131 -1.63 19.13 6.28
C ALA A 131 -3.15 19.32 6.46
N GLY A 132 -3.82 19.72 5.38
CA GLY A 132 -5.26 20.01 5.40
C GLY A 132 -6.14 18.79 5.22
N GLU A 133 -5.57 17.63 4.88
CA GLU A 133 -6.31 16.37 4.68
C GLU A 133 -5.54 15.18 5.26
N ASP A 134 -6.26 14.09 5.53
CA ASP A 134 -5.67 12.81 5.89
C ASP A 134 -5.15 12.08 4.64
N ARG A 135 -3.98 11.45 4.76
CA ARG A 135 -3.46 10.56 3.71
C ARG A 135 -4.14 9.19 3.83
N THR A 136 -4.89 8.81 2.81
CA THR A 136 -5.60 7.53 2.77
C THR A 136 -5.13 6.66 1.62
N SER A 137 -4.98 5.36 1.87
CA SER A 137 -4.56 4.39 0.86
C SER A 137 -5.28 3.06 1.03
N PHE A 138 -5.52 2.39 -0.09
CA PHE A 138 -5.81 0.97 -0.17
C PHE A 138 -4.52 0.25 -0.60
N LEU A 139 -4.08 -0.73 0.13
CA LEU A 139 -2.77 -1.35 -0.07
C LEU A 139 -2.77 -2.82 0.33
N GLY A 140 -1.71 -3.52 -0.04
CA GLY A 140 -1.51 -4.91 0.34
C GLY A 140 -0.26 -5.52 -0.30
N TRP A 141 -0.17 -6.84 -0.21
CA TRP A 141 0.92 -7.61 -0.78
C TRP A 141 0.40 -8.67 -1.74
N LEU A 142 1.10 -8.83 -2.85
CA LEU A 142 0.96 -9.96 -3.76
C LEU A 142 1.76 -11.12 -3.19
N GLN A 143 1.13 -12.29 -3.08
CA GLN A 143 1.70 -13.48 -2.44
C GLN A 143 1.65 -14.69 -3.37
N ARG A 144 2.59 -15.62 -3.16
CA ARG A 144 2.58 -16.96 -3.78
C ARG A 144 1.55 -17.89 -3.17
#